data_cc021d0beed9504261b9033587b1d174
#
_entry.id   cc021d0beed9504261b9033587b1d174
#
_cell.length_a   1.000
_cell.length_b   1.000
_cell.length_c   1.000
_cell.angle_alpha   90.00
_cell.angle_beta   90.00
_cell.angle_gamma   90.00
#
_symmetry.space_group_name_H-M   'P 1'
#
loop_
_entity.id
_entity.type
_entity.pdbx_description
1 polymer ?
#
loop_
_entity_poly.entity_id
_entity_poly.type
_entity_poly.pdbx_seq_one_letter_code
_entity_poly.pdbx_strand_id
1 'polypeptide(L)'
;ILGKTNLSEWANFRSERSSSGWSAVGGQTRNPYDLSRSPCGSSSGSAVAVAVRLAPLAVGTETNGSVVCPANVNGLVGFKPSIGVLSQIGIVPIAHSQDTAGPITNSVASANLLFNAMRTTDASHPLKPGKLQNKRIGIIRSATGYLPELDKLFQQSLDRLEQNGAILIDGLALKPSYPDFRADSYLILLWEFKQDLKQYFSGLDNPLSTLDLNGLIAFNKSQPEKELALFPQDIFERAAALTTEHKTKYQAALTRAQNETRNSIRTLTKSHKLDAIVAPTGAPAWSIDYVNGDDFLGGFST
;
A
#
# COMPACT_ATOMS: atom_id res chain seq x y z
N ILE A 1 9.08 19.03 9.43
CA ILE A 1 9.34 18.35 8.16
C ILE A 1 10.79 18.55 7.81
N LEU A 2 11.56 17.44 7.66
CA LEU A 2 12.99 17.48 7.31
C LEU A 2 13.21 17.54 5.79
N GLY A 3 12.33 16.91 5.02
CA GLY A 3 12.41 16.85 3.57
C GLY A 3 11.41 15.89 2.96
N LYS A 4 11.54 15.68 1.64
CA LYS A 4 10.78 14.69 0.87
C LYS A 4 11.69 13.53 0.50
N THR A 5 11.14 12.36 0.36
CA THR A 5 11.85 11.12 0.01
C THR A 5 11.49 10.69 -1.41
N ASN A 6 12.30 9.80 -1.98
CA ASN A 6 12.06 9.26 -3.31
C ASN A 6 10.91 8.24 -3.27
N LEU A 7 9.74 8.63 -3.76
CA LEU A 7 8.62 7.73 -4.03
C LEU A 7 8.90 6.96 -5.33
N SER A 8 8.47 5.70 -5.42
CA SER A 8 8.44 5.01 -6.72
C SER A 8 7.62 5.80 -7.72
N GLU A 9 8.04 5.78 -8.98
CA GLU A 9 7.43 6.57 -10.06
C GLU A 9 5.91 6.39 -10.09
N TRP A 10 5.18 7.52 -9.92
CA TRP A 10 3.71 7.54 -9.88
C TRP A 10 3.11 6.47 -8.97
N ALA A 11 3.73 6.25 -7.80
CA ALA A 11 3.32 5.26 -6.82
C ALA A 11 3.17 3.83 -7.38
N ASN A 12 4.04 3.46 -8.34
CA ASN A 12 3.98 2.22 -9.13
C ASN A 12 2.74 2.10 -10.04
N PHE A 13 2.00 3.17 -10.28
CA PHE A 13 0.77 3.14 -11.07
C PHE A 13 0.91 3.76 -12.46
N ARG A 14 2.15 3.81 -13.00
CA ARG A 14 2.40 4.23 -14.39
C ARG A 14 2.44 3.04 -15.35
N SER A 15 3.04 1.93 -14.92
CA SER A 15 3.22 0.71 -15.72
C SER A 15 3.06 -0.55 -14.89
N GLU A 16 2.57 -1.63 -15.49
CA GLU A 16 2.57 -2.96 -14.88
C GLU A 16 4.00 -3.52 -14.69
N ARG A 17 5.00 -2.91 -15.34
CA ARG A 17 6.42 -3.25 -15.21
C ARG A 17 7.18 -2.25 -14.34
N SER A 18 6.48 -1.48 -13.51
CA SER A 18 7.14 -0.55 -12.59
C SER A 18 8.12 -1.30 -11.69
N SER A 19 9.30 -0.72 -11.49
CA SER A 19 10.28 -1.20 -10.52
C SER A 19 10.23 -0.32 -9.27
N SER A 20 9.86 -0.91 -8.15
CA SER A 20 9.73 -0.18 -6.88
C SER A 20 11.04 0.49 -6.47
N GLY A 21 10.91 1.73 -6.02
CA GLY A 21 12.04 2.56 -5.59
C GLY A 21 12.67 3.40 -6.69
N TRP A 22 12.31 3.19 -7.96
CA TRP A 22 12.81 4.04 -9.04
C TRP A 22 11.85 5.21 -9.33
N SER A 23 12.44 6.38 -9.61
CA SER A 23 11.75 7.51 -10.21
C SER A 23 12.67 8.25 -11.19
N ALA A 24 12.06 8.92 -12.18
CA ALA A 24 12.80 9.76 -13.13
C ALA A 24 13.53 10.94 -12.46
N VAL A 25 13.06 11.36 -11.27
CA VAL A 25 13.66 12.46 -10.50
C VAL A 25 14.81 11.99 -9.60
N GLY A 26 14.62 10.86 -8.90
CA GLY A 26 15.53 10.42 -7.83
C GLY A 26 16.34 9.16 -8.14
N GLY A 27 16.12 8.54 -9.31
CA GLY A 27 16.74 7.25 -9.64
C GLY A 27 16.24 6.12 -8.75
N GLN A 28 17.06 5.11 -8.51
CA GLN A 28 16.71 3.89 -7.80
C GLN A 28 17.07 3.95 -6.29
N THR A 29 16.05 3.99 -5.46
CA THR A 29 16.17 3.65 -4.04
C THR A 29 16.38 2.14 -3.89
N ARG A 30 17.32 1.74 -3.03
CA ARG A 30 17.70 0.34 -2.82
C ARG A 30 17.44 -0.09 -1.39
N ASN A 31 17.22 -1.39 -1.19
CA ASN A 31 17.13 -1.93 0.16
C ASN A 31 18.45 -1.76 0.90
N PRO A 32 18.49 -1.16 2.11
CA PRO A 32 19.74 -0.86 2.80
C PRO A 32 20.44 -2.09 3.38
N TYR A 33 19.76 -3.21 3.49
CA TYR A 33 20.33 -4.47 3.99
C TYR A 33 20.99 -5.30 2.87
N ASP A 34 20.51 -5.12 1.62
CA ASP A 34 21.09 -5.70 0.42
C ASP A 34 20.80 -4.79 -0.77
N LEU A 35 21.82 -4.09 -1.25
CA LEU A 35 21.69 -3.08 -2.31
C LEU A 35 21.26 -3.65 -3.68
N SER A 36 21.30 -4.98 -3.86
CA SER A 36 20.76 -5.65 -5.05
C SER A 36 19.26 -5.88 -4.98
N ARG A 37 18.65 -5.69 -3.79
CA ARG A 37 17.24 -5.96 -3.53
C ARG A 37 16.39 -4.72 -3.61
N SER A 38 15.13 -4.96 -3.97
CA SER A 38 14.08 -3.93 -3.97
C SER A 38 13.74 -3.49 -2.55
N PRO A 39 13.59 -2.18 -2.30
CA PRO A 39 13.06 -1.68 -1.03
C PRO A 39 11.54 -1.84 -0.93
N CYS A 40 10.89 -2.50 -1.89
CA CYS A 40 9.47 -2.39 -2.18
C CYS A 40 9.03 -0.93 -2.41
N GLY A 41 7.76 -0.71 -2.62
CA GLY A 41 7.18 0.61 -2.87
C GLY A 41 5.68 0.63 -2.60
N SER A 42 5.10 1.80 -2.81
CA SER A 42 5.70 2.99 -3.44
C SER A 42 6.44 3.91 -2.48
N SER A 43 6.24 3.82 -1.15
CA SER A 43 6.90 4.67 -0.15
C SER A 43 8.35 4.22 0.15
N SER A 44 9.10 3.92 -0.90
CA SER A 44 10.45 3.33 -0.85
C SER A 44 11.44 4.20 -0.06
N GLY A 45 11.57 5.46 -0.44
CA GLY A 45 12.50 6.38 0.21
C GLY A 45 12.11 6.67 1.65
N SER A 46 10.81 6.71 1.99
CA SER A 46 10.33 6.88 3.36
C SER A 46 10.78 5.72 4.25
N ALA A 47 10.62 4.48 3.77
CA ALA A 47 11.05 3.30 4.51
C ALA A 47 12.57 3.24 4.66
N VAL A 48 13.31 3.43 3.57
CA VAL A 48 14.77 3.39 3.61
C VAL A 48 15.33 4.47 4.53
N ALA A 49 14.80 5.71 4.48
CA ALA A 49 15.27 6.79 5.36
C ALA A 49 15.12 6.45 6.85
N VAL A 50 14.05 5.78 7.25
CA VAL A 50 13.83 5.32 8.63
C VAL A 50 14.75 4.14 8.94
N ALA A 51 14.89 3.17 8.02
CA ALA A 51 15.72 1.99 8.23
C ALA A 51 17.19 2.35 8.47
N VAL A 52 17.74 3.31 7.71
CA VAL A 52 19.12 3.79 7.89
C VAL A 52 19.25 4.94 8.90
N ARG A 53 18.18 5.27 9.62
CA ARG A 53 18.14 6.28 10.70
C ARG A 53 18.43 7.71 10.25
N LEU A 54 18.16 8.06 8.99
CA LEU A 54 18.18 9.45 8.52
C LEU A 54 17.04 10.26 9.14
N ALA A 55 15.91 9.59 9.45
CA ALA A 55 14.80 10.18 10.17
C ALA A 55 14.25 9.16 11.18
N PRO A 56 13.73 9.59 12.34
CA PRO A 56 13.15 8.70 13.35
C PRO A 56 11.83 8.09 12.91
N LEU A 57 11.13 8.77 12.00
CA LEU A 57 9.83 8.39 11.47
C LEU A 57 9.61 9.06 10.10
N ALA A 58 8.78 8.47 9.27
CA ALA A 58 8.40 9.02 7.98
C ALA A 58 6.90 8.79 7.69
N VAL A 59 6.36 9.61 6.81
CA VAL A 59 5.03 9.42 6.24
C VAL A 59 5.19 8.72 4.90
N GLY A 60 4.41 7.68 4.69
CA GLY A 60 4.18 7.07 3.39
C GLY A 60 2.75 7.29 2.93
N THR A 61 2.44 6.85 1.72
CA THR A 61 1.08 6.79 1.18
C THR A 61 0.79 5.39 0.69
N GLU A 62 -0.46 4.96 0.80
CA GLU A 62 -0.85 3.63 0.38
C GLU A 62 -2.25 3.63 -0.25
N THR A 63 -2.32 3.06 -1.45
CA THR A 63 -3.53 2.56 -2.05
C THR A 63 -3.65 1.07 -1.73
N ASN A 64 -2.60 0.30 -2.12
CA ASN A 64 -2.53 -1.15 -1.96
C ASN A 64 -1.08 -1.57 -1.68
N GLY A 65 -0.72 -1.78 -0.40
CA GLY A 65 0.59 -2.25 0.02
C GLY A 65 1.68 -1.18 0.18
N SER A 66 1.50 0.04 -0.28
CA SER A 66 2.59 1.00 -0.47
C SER A 66 3.19 1.64 0.80
N VAL A 67 2.64 1.40 1.98
CA VAL A 67 3.23 1.69 3.30
C VAL A 67 3.74 0.41 3.94
N VAL A 68 2.89 -0.63 3.94
CA VAL A 68 3.18 -1.85 4.70
C VAL A 68 4.23 -2.73 4.02
N CYS A 69 4.27 -2.78 2.68
CA CYS A 69 5.29 -3.55 1.96
C CYS A 69 6.70 -2.95 2.11
N PRO A 70 6.96 -1.65 1.84
CA PRO A 70 8.29 -1.10 2.09
C PRO A 70 8.65 -1.15 3.58
N ALA A 71 7.71 -1.02 4.52
CA ALA A 71 8.00 -1.25 5.93
C ALA A 71 8.43 -2.70 6.19
N ASN A 72 7.74 -3.68 5.63
CA ASN A 72 8.04 -5.10 5.80
C ASN A 72 9.46 -5.45 5.36
N VAL A 73 9.82 -5.14 4.10
CA VAL A 73 11.13 -5.55 3.55
C VAL A 73 12.32 -4.73 4.10
N ASN A 74 12.04 -3.63 4.80
CA ASN A 74 13.05 -2.81 5.47
C ASN A 74 13.04 -2.98 7.01
N GLY A 75 12.33 -3.98 7.55
CA GLY A 75 12.34 -4.31 8.98
C GLY A 75 11.70 -3.25 9.88
N LEU A 76 10.63 -2.60 9.41
CA LEU A 76 9.95 -1.48 10.05
C LEU A 76 8.49 -1.79 10.37
N VAL A 77 7.88 -0.89 11.11
CA VAL A 77 6.42 -0.84 11.33
C VAL A 77 5.81 0.11 10.32
N GLY A 78 4.97 -0.43 9.43
CA GLY A 78 4.07 0.34 8.57
C GLY A 78 2.64 0.25 9.09
N PHE A 79 1.93 1.38 9.12
CA PHE A 79 0.54 1.41 9.55
C PHE A 79 -0.34 2.07 8.51
N LYS A 80 -1.27 1.28 7.94
CA LYS A 80 -2.33 1.77 7.06
C LYS A 80 -3.59 2.00 7.89
N PRO A 81 -3.97 3.25 8.19
CA PRO A 81 -5.23 3.53 8.87
C PRO A 81 -6.43 3.31 7.94
N SER A 82 -7.62 3.26 8.53
CA SER A 82 -8.86 3.23 7.76
C SER A 82 -9.00 4.49 6.91
N ILE A 83 -9.58 4.33 5.71
CA ILE A 83 -9.82 5.44 4.78
C ILE A 83 -10.68 6.52 5.46
N GLY A 84 -10.32 7.79 5.23
CA GLY A 84 -11.01 8.95 5.79
C GLY A 84 -10.59 9.34 7.21
N VAL A 85 -9.74 8.56 7.88
CA VAL A 85 -9.20 8.93 9.20
C VAL A 85 -8.09 9.99 9.11
N LEU A 86 -7.31 9.91 8.04
CA LEU A 86 -6.32 10.93 7.67
C LEU A 86 -6.78 11.66 6.41
N SER A 87 -6.39 12.93 6.29
CA SER A 87 -6.67 13.72 5.10
C SER A 87 -5.95 13.17 3.88
N GLN A 88 -6.61 13.19 2.73
CA GLN A 88 -6.02 12.90 1.42
C GLN A 88 -5.58 14.17 0.68
N ILE A 89 -5.87 15.36 1.23
CA ILE A 89 -5.53 16.63 0.60
C ILE A 89 -4.02 16.77 0.45
N GLY A 90 -3.57 17.08 -0.76
CA GLY A 90 -2.14 17.22 -1.09
C GLY A 90 -1.43 15.91 -1.42
N ILE A 91 -2.12 14.77 -1.36
CA ILE A 91 -1.61 13.48 -1.86
C ILE A 91 -1.97 13.37 -3.34
N VAL A 92 -0.97 13.09 -4.20
CA VAL A 92 -1.22 12.75 -5.60
C VAL A 92 -2.00 11.42 -5.63
N PRO A 93 -3.22 11.40 -6.19
CA PRO A 93 -4.11 10.25 -6.02
C PRO A 93 -3.76 9.09 -6.96
N ILE A 94 -4.11 7.87 -6.51
CA ILE A 94 -4.42 6.75 -7.38
C ILE A 94 -5.93 6.50 -7.35
N ALA A 95 -6.50 6.31 -6.14
CA ALA A 95 -7.91 5.99 -5.98
C ALA A 95 -8.43 6.50 -4.62
N HIS A 96 -9.30 7.50 -4.62
CA HIS A 96 -9.84 8.10 -3.39
C HIS A 96 -10.55 7.10 -2.48
N SER A 97 -11.09 6.03 -3.04
CA SER A 97 -11.75 4.96 -2.28
C SER A 97 -10.78 4.06 -1.50
N GLN A 98 -9.45 4.16 -1.76
CA GLN A 98 -8.43 3.28 -1.17
C GLN A 98 -7.22 4.02 -0.61
N ASP A 99 -6.93 5.25 -1.08
CA ASP A 99 -5.74 6.02 -0.72
C ASP A 99 -5.77 6.50 0.73
N THR A 100 -4.63 6.41 1.41
CA THR A 100 -4.41 7.04 2.71
C THR A 100 -2.94 7.34 2.92
N ALA A 101 -2.64 8.32 3.76
CA ALA A 101 -1.32 8.44 4.37
C ALA A 101 -1.16 7.39 5.48
N GLY A 102 0.08 7.07 5.82
CA GLY A 102 0.38 6.16 6.93
C GLY A 102 1.79 6.33 7.48
N PRO A 103 1.99 6.10 8.80
CA PRO A 103 3.30 6.08 9.43
C PRO A 103 4.18 4.92 8.96
N ILE A 104 5.47 5.20 8.80
CA ILE A 104 6.55 4.22 8.66
C ILE A 104 7.59 4.54 9.75
N THR A 105 7.84 3.60 10.66
CA THR A 105 8.64 3.86 11.88
C THR A 105 9.33 2.61 12.38
N ASN A 106 10.24 2.76 13.35
CA ASN A 106 10.95 1.65 13.98
C ASN A 106 10.15 0.95 15.11
N SER A 107 9.01 1.50 15.53
CA SER A 107 8.22 0.93 16.63
C SER A 107 6.74 1.27 16.52
N VAL A 108 5.90 0.42 17.08
CA VAL A 108 4.45 0.67 17.17
C VAL A 108 4.14 1.95 17.97
N ALA A 109 4.93 2.24 19.00
CA ALA A 109 4.78 3.47 19.79
C ALA A 109 5.01 4.71 18.92
N SER A 110 6.07 4.73 18.12
CA SER A 110 6.36 5.83 17.18
C SER A 110 5.31 5.93 16.06
N ALA A 111 4.81 4.78 15.57
CA ALA A 111 3.72 4.78 14.58
C ALA A 111 2.45 5.40 15.14
N ASN A 112 2.08 5.06 16.37
CA ASN A 112 0.93 5.66 17.04
C ASN A 112 1.11 7.16 17.30
N LEU A 113 2.31 7.59 17.71
CA LEU A 113 2.62 9.01 17.91
C LEU A 113 2.41 9.79 16.61
N LEU A 114 3.02 9.33 15.51
CA LEU A 114 2.89 9.98 14.20
C LEU A 114 1.45 9.94 13.69
N PHE A 115 0.76 8.82 13.83
CA PHE A 115 -0.65 8.70 13.47
C PHE A 115 -1.53 9.73 14.18
N ASN A 116 -1.38 9.88 15.51
CA ASN A 116 -2.13 10.89 16.26
C ASN A 116 -1.80 12.32 15.82
N ALA A 117 -0.54 12.60 15.47
CA ALA A 117 -0.11 13.90 14.98
C ALA A 117 -0.67 14.25 13.57
N MET A 118 -0.98 13.23 12.76
CA MET A 118 -1.53 13.42 11.40
C MET A 118 -3.06 13.48 11.36
N ARG A 119 -3.74 13.12 12.44
CA ARG A 119 -5.21 13.12 12.46
C ARG A 119 -5.78 14.51 12.39
N THR A 120 -6.92 14.62 11.71
CA THR A 120 -7.69 15.86 11.59
C THR A 120 -8.69 16.09 12.73
N THR A 121 -8.84 15.10 13.62
CA THR A 121 -9.76 15.16 14.75
C THR A 121 -9.00 15.20 16.08
N ASP A 122 -9.49 15.97 17.04
CA ASP A 122 -8.87 16.14 18.37
C ASP A 122 -8.92 14.89 19.28
N ALA A 123 -9.62 13.85 18.86
CA ALA A 123 -9.68 12.61 19.62
C ALA A 123 -8.35 11.85 19.55
N SER A 124 -7.50 12.03 20.56
CA SER A 124 -6.28 11.22 20.72
C SER A 124 -6.64 9.75 20.94
N HIS A 125 -5.90 8.87 20.25
CA HIS A 125 -5.94 7.42 20.50
C HIS A 125 -4.61 6.98 21.11
N PRO A 126 -4.41 7.20 22.42
CA PRO A 126 -3.19 6.80 23.07
C PRO A 126 -3.08 5.27 23.05
N LEU A 127 -1.88 4.77 22.79
CA LEU A 127 -1.57 3.36 22.99
C LEU A 127 -1.80 3.03 24.47
N LYS A 128 -2.78 2.19 24.73
CA LYS A 128 -2.97 1.62 26.06
C LYS A 128 -2.28 0.25 26.02
N PRO A 129 -1.37 -0.03 26.97
CA PRO A 129 -0.84 -1.38 27.12
C PRO A 129 -2.00 -2.35 27.28
N GLY A 130 -2.23 -3.18 26.27
CA GLY A 130 -3.26 -4.21 26.28
C GLY A 130 -2.67 -5.53 26.74
N LYS A 131 -3.47 -6.35 27.45
CA LYS A 131 -3.10 -7.74 27.69
C LYS A 131 -3.63 -8.58 26.52
N LEU A 132 -2.81 -9.51 26.02
CA LEU A 132 -3.23 -10.52 25.04
C LEU A 132 -4.09 -11.62 25.66
N GLN A 133 -4.17 -11.64 26.99
CA GLN A 133 -4.94 -12.64 27.74
C GLN A 133 -6.38 -12.74 27.23
N ASN A 134 -6.76 -13.92 26.78
CA ASN A 134 -8.07 -14.26 26.22
C ASN A 134 -8.44 -13.54 24.91
N LYS A 135 -7.51 -12.81 24.27
CA LYS A 135 -7.71 -12.23 22.95
C LYS A 135 -7.74 -13.31 21.89
N ARG A 136 -8.77 -13.32 21.07
CA ARG A 136 -8.97 -14.30 20.02
C ARG A 136 -8.36 -13.77 18.71
N ILE A 137 -7.29 -14.42 18.28
CA ILE A 137 -6.52 -14.00 17.09
C ILE A 137 -6.74 -15.02 15.97
N GLY A 138 -7.35 -14.57 14.88
CA GLY A 138 -7.54 -15.39 13.68
C GLY A 138 -6.26 -15.47 12.85
N ILE A 139 -5.91 -16.66 12.38
CA ILE A 139 -4.70 -16.89 11.58
C ILE A 139 -5.10 -17.17 10.14
N ILE A 140 -4.56 -16.40 9.19
CA ILE A 140 -4.72 -16.63 7.76
C ILE A 140 -3.44 -17.23 7.20
N ARG A 141 -3.52 -18.50 6.81
CA ARG A 141 -2.36 -19.24 6.27
C ARG A 141 -2.26 -19.23 4.74
N SER A 142 -3.18 -18.60 4.03
CA SER A 142 -3.12 -18.52 2.56
C SER A 142 -1.89 -17.76 2.02
N ALA A 143 -1.23 -16.96 2.89
CA ALA A 143 0.01 -16.25 2.58
C ALA A 143 1.26 -16.97 3.10
N THR A 144 1.17 -18.26 3.44
CA THR A 144 2.29 -19.13 3.87
C THR A 144 2.47 -20.30 2.93
N GLY A 145 3.55 -21.06 3.09
CA GLY A 145 3.80 -22.32 2.35
C GLY A 145 4.70 -22.17 1.12
N TYR A 146 5.20 -20.98 0.83
CA TYR A 146 6.10 -20.74 -0.30
C TYR A 146 7.57 -20.50 0.11
N LEU A 147 7.83 -20.18 1.37
CA LEU A 147 9.19 -19.99 1.91
C LEU A 147 9.28 -20.52 3.34
N PRO A 148 9.94 -21.68 3.56
CA PRO A 148 9.99 -22.33 4.88
C PRO A 148 10.56 -21.45 6.01
N GLU A 149 11.55 -20.61 5.71
CA GLU A 149 12.15 -19.71 6.68
C GLU A 149 11.16 -18.65 7.17
N LEU A 150 10.34 -18.11 6.25
CA LEU A 150 9.29 -17.16 6.60
C LEU A 150 8.20 -17.83 7.43
N ASP A 151 7.79 -19.03 7.04
CA ASP A 151 6.78 -19.81 7.77
C ASP A 151 7.24 -20.12 9.21
N LYS A 152 8.52 -20.44 9.38
CA LYS A 152 9.13 -20.62 10.71
C LYS A 152 9.09 -19.35 11.55
N LEU A 153 9.45 -18.19 10.97
CA LEU A 153 9.39 -16.90 11.66
C LEU A 153 7.95 -16.52 12.02
N PHE A 154 7.01 -16.77 11.12
CA PHE A 154 5.60 -16.54 11.38
C PHE A 154 5.10 -17.44 12.53
N GLN A 155 5.44 -18.73 12.52
CA GLN A 155 5.09 -19.64 13.60
C GLN A 155 5.66 -19.18 14.94
N GLN A 156 6.94 -18.76 14.99
CA GLN A 156 7.53 -18.21 16.21
C GLN A 156 6.78 -16.97 16.72
N SER A 157 6.22 -16.17 15.82
CA SER A 157 5.41 -15.02 16.20
C SER A 157 4.06 -15.44 16.78
N LEU A 158 3.44 -16.50 16.23
CA LEU A 158 2.22 -17.10 16.76
C LEU A 158 2.45 -17.69 18.15
N ASP A 159 3.54 -18.43 18.34
CA ASP A 159 3.91 -19.03 19.64
C ASP A 159 4.06 -17.95 20.73
N ARG A 160 4.64 -16.78 20.36
CA ARG A 160 4.75 -15.63 21.28
C ARG A 160 3.39 -15.03 21.64
N LEU A 161 2.45 -14.97 20.70
CA LEU A 161 1.08 -14.49 20.98
C LEU A 161 0.41 -15.44 21.98
N GLU A 162 0.50 -16.75 21.78
CA GLU A 162 -0.07 -17.76 22.64
C GLU A 162 0.56 -17.75 24.04
N GLN A 163 1.90 -17.69 24.14
CA GLN A 163 2.63 -17.56 25.41
C GLN A 163 2.22 -16.31 26.20
N ASN A 164 1.74 -15.28 25.55
CA ASN A 164 1.21 -14.06 26.19
C ASN A 164 -0.31 -14.12 26.43
N GLY A 165 -0.92 -15.29 26.27
CA GLY A 165 -2.31 -15.57 26.65
C GLY A 165 -3.33 -15.33 25.56
N ALA A 166 -2.92 -15.13 24.30
CA ALA A 166 -3.85 -15.11 23.18
C ALA A 166 -4.41 -16.51 22.89
N ILE A 167 -5.63 -16.54 22.40
CA ILE A 167 -6.28 -17.75 21.88
C ILE A 167 -6.17 -17.71 20.37
N LEU A 168 -5.39 -18.61 19.80
CA LEU A 168 -5.18 -18.68 18.36
C LEU A 168 -6.30 -19.48 17.68
N ILE A 169 -6.89 -18.93 16.63
CA ILE A 169 -7.92 -19.57 15.80
C ILE A 169 -7.34 -19.79 14.41
N ASP A 170 -6.92 -21.01 14.15
CA ASP A 170 -6.26 -21.40 12.90
C ASP A 170 -7.25 -21.96 11.87
N GLY A 171 -6.74 -22.23 10.65
CA GLY A 171 -7.52 -22.78 9.56
C GLY A 171 -8.49 -21.78 8.90
N LEU A 172 -8.34 -20.50 9.17
CA LEU A 172 -9.17 -19.47 8.58
C LEU A 172 -8.67 -19.10 7.17
N ALA A 173 -9.62 -18.76 6.29
CA ALA A 173 -9.33 -18.28 4.95
C ALA A 173 -10.14 -17.01 4.66
N LEU A 174 -9.46 -15.98 4.19
CA LEU A 174 -10.08 -14.88 3.46
C LEU A 174 -9.93 -15.21 1.98
N LYS A 175 -11.03 -15.50 1.33
CA LYS A 175 -11.06 -15.72 -0.11
C LYS A 175 -11.50 -14.44 -0.79
N PRO A 176 -10.99 -14.14 -2.01
CA PRO A 176 -11.66 -13.18 -2.87
C PRO A 176 -13.13 -13.58 -2.94
N SER A 177 -14.00 -12.66 -2.65
CA SER A 177 -15.41 -12.94 -2.41
C SER A 177 -16.18 -13.32 -3.68
N TYR A 178 -15.58 -13.07 -4.87
CA TYR A 178 -16.20 -13.39 -6.16
C TYR A 178 -15.15 -13.47 -7.28
N PRO A 179 -15.43 -14.17 -8.41
CA PRO A 179 -14.46 -14.45 -9.47
C PRO A 179 -13.83 -13.19 -10.10
N ASP A 180 -14.63 -12.15 -10.30
CA ASP A 180 -14.23 -10.94 -11.01
C ASP A 180 -13.54 -9.88 -10.12
N PHE A 181 -13.21 -10.21 -8.86
CA PHE A 181 -12.64 -9.26 -7.90
C PHE A 181 -11.44 -8.49 -8.44
N ARG A 182 -10.51 -9.18 -9.13
CA ARG A 182 -9.31 -8.54 -9.69
C ARG A 182 -9.66 -7.55 -10.81
N ALA A 183 -10.58 -7.94 -11.69
CA ALA A 183 -11.02 -7.09 -12.79
C ALA A 183 -11.76 -5.85 -12.30
N ASP A 184 -12.65 -6.02 -11.32
CA ASP A 184 -13.36 -4.92 -10.68
C ASP A 184 -12.39 -3.98 -9.95
N SER A 185 -11.47 -4.53 -9.15
CA SER A 185 -10.46 -3.76 -8.44
C SER A 185 -9.62 -2.91 -9.40
N TYR A 186 -9.17 -3.51 -10.50
CA TYR A 186 -8.39 -2.81 -11.50
C TYR A 186 -9.18 -1.71 -12.22
N LEU A 187 -10.43 -1.97 -12.58
CA LEU A 187 -11.32 -0.95 -13.16
C LEU A 187 -11.54 0.23 -12.20
N ILE A 188 -11.72 -0.04 -10.91
CA ILE A 188 -11.87 1.00 -9.87
C ILE A 188 -10.62 1.88 -9.87
N LEU A 189 -9.43 1.29 -9.80
CA LEU A 189 -8.17 2.04 -9.80
C LEU A 189 -8.01 2.91 -11.05
N LEU A 190 -8.22 2.35 -12.24
CA LEU A 190 -8.08 3.09 -13.50
C LEU A 190 -9.08 4.25 -13.62
N TRP A 191 -10.34 4.01 -13.21
CA TRP A 191 -11.38 5.03 -13.28
C TRP A 191 -11.11 6.18 -12.31
N GLU A 192 -10.87 5.85 -11.05
CA GLU A 192 -10.61 6.85 -10.01
C GLU A 192 -9.34 7.61 -10.31
N PHE A 193 -8.25 6.95 -10.72
CA PHE A 193 -7.01 7.60 -11.11
C PHE A 193 -7.24 8.72 -12.14
N LYS A 194 -7.97 8.43 -13.21
CA LYS A 194 -8.27 9.42 -14.24
C LYS A 194 -9.07 10.63 -13.72
N GLN A 195 -10.08 10.36 -12.87
CA GLN A 195 -10.94 11.43 -12.35
C GLN A 195 -10.25 12.25 -11.27
N ASP A 196 -9.64 11.57 -10.33
CA ASP A 196 -9.03 12.18 -9.15
C ASP A 196 -7.78 12.98 -9.52
N LEU A 197 -6.99 12.49 -10.49
CA LEU A 197 -5.82 13.21 -10.98
C LEU A 197 -6.21 14.54 -11.63
N LYS A 198 -7.27 14.55 -12.44
CA LYS A 198 -7.83 15.79 -13.01
C LYS A 198 -8.26 16.75 -11.90
N GLN A 199 -8.94 16.26 -10.89
CA GLN A 199 -9.36 17.06 -9.74
C GLN A 199 -8.16 17.60 -8.95
N TYR A 200 -7.14 16.75 -8.72
CA TYR A 200 -5.91 17.16 -8.04
C TYR A 200 -5.23 18.32 -8.77
N PHE A 201 -5.02 18.22 -10.08
CA PHE A 201 -4.40 19.29 -10.85
C PHE A 201 -5.23 20.56 -10.86
N SER A 202 -6.55 20.48 -10.95
CA SER A 202 -7.42 21.67 -10.93
C SER A 202 -7.30 22.49 -9.64
N GLY A 203 -6.80 21.91 -8.57
CA GLY A 203 -6.51 22.57 -7.29
C GLY A 203 -5.11 23.21 -7.21
N LEU A 204 -4.28 23.08 -8.24
CA LEU A 204 -2.93 23.63 -8.27
C LEU A 204 -2.89 24.97 -9.03
N ASP A 205 -1.78 25.71 -8.85
CA ASP A 205 -1.54 26.95 -9.59
C ASP A 205 -1.20 26.68 -11.07
N ASN A 206 -1.43 27.68 -11.93
CA ASN A 206 -1.00 27.64 -13.33
C ASN A 206 0.52 27.46 -13.45
N PRO A 207 1.03 26.70 -14.45
CA PRO A 207 0.28 26.06 -15.55
C PRO A 207 -0.29 24.67 -15.22
N LEU A 208 -0.10 24.14 -14.02
CA LEU A 208 -0.46 22.77 -13.66
C LEU A 208 -1.97 22.54 -13.53
N SER A 209 -2.74 23.59 -13.24
CA SER A 209 -4.21 23.52 -13.06
C SER A 209 -4.97 23.03 -14.30
N THR A 210 -4.37 23.13 -15.47
CA THR A 210 -4.97 22.67 -16.76
C THR A 210 -4.48 21.29 -17.18
N LEU A 211 -3.58 20.69 -16.42
CA LEU A 211 -3.02 19.38 -16.73
C LEU A 211 -4.06 18.28 -16.46
N ASP A 212 -4.01 17.25 -17.28
CA ASP A 212 -4.76 16.01 -17.09
C ASP A 212 -3.89 14.80 -17.45
N LEU A 213 -4.47 13.62 -17.40
CA LEU A 213 -3.75 12.38 -17.70
C LEU A 213 -3.23 12.34 -19.15
N ASN A 214 -3.95 12.92 -20.12
CA ASN A 214 -3.47 12.98 -21.51
C ASN A 214 -2.27 13.92 -21.63
N GLY A 215 -2.29 15.04 -20.92
CA GLY A 215 -1.16 15.98 -20.83
C GLY A 215 0.07 15.33 -20.24
N LEU A 216 -0.09 14.51 -19.19
CA LEU A 216 1.01 13.72 -18.60
C LEU A 216 1.58 12.70 -19.59
N ILE A 217 0.71 11.97 -20.29
CA ILE A 217 1.13 11.01 -21.31
C ILE A 217 1.95 11.69 -22.40
N ALA A 218 1.49 12.86 -22.84
CA ALA A 218 2.20 13.66 -23.84
C ALA A 218 3.56 14.18 -23.32
N PHE A 219 3.59 14.66 -22.07
CA PHE A 219 4.82 15.09 -21.42
C PHE A 219 5.85 13.95 -21.35
N ASN A 220 5.48 12.78 -20.86
CA ASN A 220 6.38 11.62 -20.79
C ASN A 220 6.92 11.24 -22.17
N LYS A 221 6.06 11.24 -23.20
CA LYS A 221 6.46 10.98 -24.61
C LYS A 221 7.39 12.06 -25.18
N SER A 222 7.35 13.27 -24.66
CA SER A 222 8.26 14.34 -25.08
C SER A 222 9.66 14.24 -24.48
N GLN A 223 9.84 13.44 -23.42
CA GLN A 223 11.11 13.24 -22.73
C GLN A 223 11.39 11.74 -22.48
N PRO A 224 11.38 10.89 -23.51
CA PRO A 224 11.39 9.44 -23.35
C PRO A 224 12.66 8.92 -22.68
N GLU A 225 13.81 9.55 -22.94
CA GLU A 225 15.11 9.19 -22.36
C GLU A 225 15.12 9.30 -20.82
N LYS A 226 14.27 10.14 -20.27
CA LYS A 226 14.18 10.39 -18.83
C LYS A 226 12.95 9.68 -18.23
N GLU A 227 11.77 9.99 -18.78
CA GLU A 227 10.51 9.58 -18.18
C GLU A 227 10.16 8.11 -18.51
N LEU A 228 10.56 7.61 -19.68
CA LEU A 228 10.26 6.25 -20.13
C LEU A 228 11.52 5.35 -20.22
N ALA A 229 12.61 5.75 -19.55
CA ALA A 229 13.90 5.08 -19.65
C ALA A 229 13.87 3.59 -19.25
N LEU A 230 13.08 3.20 -18.26
CA LEU A 230 13.06 1.83 -17.74
C LEU A 230 11.78 1.06 -18.07
N PHE A 231 10.63 1.72 -18.07
CA PHE A 231 9.34 1.07 -18.32
C PHE A 231 8.34 2.02 -18.95
N PRO A 232 7.33 1.49 -19.68
CA PRO A 232 6.32 2.30 -20.39
C PRO A 232 5.33 2.97 -19.42
N GLN A 233 4.23 3.48 -19.99
CA GLN A 233 3.12 4.12 -19.27
C GLN A 233 1.77 3.48 -19.62
N ASP A 234 1.77 2.18 -19.75
CA ASP A 234 0.62 1.39 -20.21
C ASP A 234 -0.61 1.54 -19.30
N ILE A 235 -0.42 1.70 -17.98
CA ILE A 235 -1.53 1.97 -17.06
C ILE A 235 -2.15 3.33 -17.33
N PHE A 236 -1.33 4.36 -17.58
CA PHE A 236 -1.83 5.70 -17.93
C PHE A 236 -2.67 5.65 -19.21
N GLU A 237 -2.17 4.96 -20.23
CA GLU A 237 -2.87 4.85 -21.52
C GLU A 237 -4.19 4.07 -21.37
N ARG A 238 -4.23 3.01 -20.57
CA ARG A 238 -5.48 2.29 -20.25
C ARG A 238 -6.46 3.16 -19.47
N ALA A 239 -6.00 3.90 -18.47
CA ALA A 239 -6.88 4.79 -17.72
C ALA A 239 -7.40 5.92 -18.59
N ALA A 240 -6.56 6.51 -19.46
CA ALA A 240 -6.96 7.55 -20.40
C ALA A 240 -8.02 7.08 -21.42
N ALA A 241 -7.97 5.82 -21.83
CA ALA A 241 -8.91 5.20 -22.76
C ALA A 241 -10.32 5.00 -22.17
N LEU A 242 -10.51 5.09 -20.86
CA LEU A 242 -11.83 4.97 -20.24
C LEU A 242 -12.71 6.17 -20.63
N THR A 243 -13.96 5.87 -21.02
CA THR A 243 -14.98 6.85 -21.40
C THR A 243 -16.12 6.88 -20.38
N THR A 244 -17.06 7.82 -20.54
CA THR A 244 -18.24 7.92 -19.69
C THR A 244 -19.11 6.66 -19.69
N GLU A 245 -19.04 5.83 -20.73
CA GLU A 245 -19.72 4.55 -20.82
C GLU A 245 -19.26 3.56 -19.75
N HIS A 246 -18.02 3.70 -19.25
CA HIS A 246 -17.47 2.86 -18.20
C HIS A 246 -17.98 3.23 -16.80
N LYS A 247 -18.64 4.40 -16.64
CA LYS A 247 -19.07 4.92 -15.33
C LYS A 247 -20.00 3.95 -14.59
N THR A 248 -21.00 3.40 -15.27
CA THR A 248 -21.94 2.46 -14.66
C THR A 248 -21.24 1.17 -14.23
N LYS A 249 -20.32 0.66 -15.06
CA LYS A 249 -19.53 -0.54 -14.71
C LYS A 249 -18.64 -0.27 -13.49
N TYR A 250 -17.97 0.87 -13.44
CA TYR A 250 -17.17 1.30 -12.29
C TYR A 250 -18.01 1.36 -11.01
N GLN A 251 -19.19 2.02 -11.04
CA GLN A 251 -20.06 2.14 -9.87
C GLN A 251 -20.52 0.77 -9.35
N ALA A 252 -20.88 -0.13 -10.25
CA ALA A 252 -21.25 -1.49 -9.90
C ALA A 252 -20.08 -2.27 -9.30
N ALA A 253 -18.86 -2.16 -9.89
CA ALA A 253 -17.64 -2.77 -9.41
C ALA A 253 -17.29 -2.28 -8.00
N LEU A 254 -17.30 -0.95 -7.77
CA LEU A 254 -17.01 -0.34 -6.47
C LEU A 254 -17.97 -0.82 -5.39
N THR A 255 -19.27 -0.79 -5.69
CA THR A 255 -20.31 -1.25 -4.75
C THR A 255 -20.13 -2.73 -4.41
N ARG A 256 -19.89 -3.57 -5.40
CA ARG A 256 -19.67 -5.01 -5.22
C ARG A 256 -18.40 -5.27 -4.40
N ALA A 257 -17.28 -4.71 -4.79
CA ALA A 257 -16.01 -4.89 -4.10
C ALA A 257 -16.09 -4.47 -2.63
N GLN A 258 -16.64 -3.30 -2.34
CA GLN A 258 -16.77 -2.80 -0.97
C GLN A 258 -17.72 -3.66 -0.11
N ASN A 259 -18.84 -4.11 -0.66
CA ASN A 259 -19.81 -4.92 0.08
C ASN A 259 -19.24 -6.31 0.37
N GLU A 260 -18.66 -6.96 -0.63
CA GLU A 260 -18.16 -8.31 -0.52
C GLU A 260 -16.96 -8.40 0.44
N THR A 261 -15.99 -7.49 0.30
CA THR A 261 -14.82 -7.49 1.20
C THR A 261 -15.19 -7.18 2.64
N ARG A 262 -16.08 -6.20 2.87
CA ARG A 262 -16.60 -5.91 4.23
C ARG A 262 -17.37 -7.11 4.81
N ASN A 263 -18.21 -7.74 4.02
CA ASN A 263 -18.99 -8.89 4.46
C ASN A 263 -18.09 -10.09 4.78
N SER A 264 -17.07 -10.35 3.97
CA SER A 264 -16.09 -11.40 4.21
C SER A 264 -15.39 -11.23 5.56
N ILE A 265 -14.80 -10.04 5.81
CA ILE A 265 -14.11 -9.74 7.07
C ILE A 265 -15.09 -9.78 8.26
N ARG A 266 -16.27 -9.16 8.13
CA ARG A 266 -17.28 -9.14 9.20
C ARG A 266 -17.78 -10.52 9.55
N THR A 267 -18.06 -11.36 8.55
CA THR A 267 -18.51 -12.73 8.76
C THR A 267 -17.45 -13.53 9.48
N LEU A 268 -16.20 -13.48 9.01
CA LEU A 268 -15.07 -14.17 9.65
C LEU A 268 -14.92 -13.73 11.11
N THR A 269 -14.85 -12.42 11.35
CA THR A 269 -14.66 -11.84 12.67
C THR A 269 -15.80 -12.20 13.62
N LYS A 270 -17.05 -12.12 13.18
CA LYS A 270 -18.22 -12.45 14.01
C LYS A 270 -18.34 -13.94 14.29
N SER A 271 -18.21 -14.79 13.26
CA SER A 271 -18.39 -16.25 13.39
C SER A 271 -17.37 -16.86 14.38
N HIS A 272 -16.16 -16.35 14.40
CA HIS A 272 -15.08 -16.84 15.26
C HIS A 272 -14.83 -15.94 16.47
N LYS A 273 -15.60 -14.87 16.66
CA LYS A 273 -15.45 -13.88 17.76
C LYS A 273 -14.02 -13.36 17.86
N LEU A 274 -13.44 -12.93 16.73
CA LEU A 274 -12.06 -12.49 16.67
C LEU A 274 -11.89 -11.06 17.16
N ASP A 275 -10.82 -10.81 17.93
CA ASP A 275 -10.33 -9.47 18.29
C ASP A 275 -9.42 -8.90 17.19
N ALA A 276 -8.65 -9.77 16.51
CA ALA A 276 -7.76 -9.39 15.41
C ALA A 276 -7.51 -10.57 14.46
N ILE A 277 -6.93 -10.27 13.31
CA ILE A 277 -6.48 -11.25 12.32
C ILE A 277 -4.98 -11.01 12.08
N VAL A 278 -4.21 -12.09 11.95
CA VAL A 278 -2.79 -12.05 11.63
C VAL A 278 -2.47 -12.90 10.41
N ALA A 279 -1.53 -12.41 9.62
CA ALA A 279 -0.93 -13.10 8.48
C ALA A 279 0.49 -12.57 8.25
N PRO A 280 1.36 -13.24 7.49
CA PRO A 280 2.58 -12.62 6.99
C PRO A 280 2.24 -11.38 6.15
N THR A 281 2.95 -10.27 6.36
CA THR A 281 2.71 -9.02 5.62
C THR A 281 3.02 -9.19 4.13
N GLY A 282 4.08 -9.92 3.82
CA GLY A 282 4.50 -10.19 2.45
C GLY A 282 5.76 -11.05 2.40
N ALA A 283 6.25 -11.29 1.18
CA ALA A 283 7.50 -12.00 0.92
C ALA A 283 8.73 -11.17 1.34
N PRO A 284 9.93 -11.79 1.40
CA PRO A 284 11.18 -11.07 1.47
C PRO A 284 11.41 -10.17 0.24
N ALA A 285 12.34 -9.21 0.38
CA ALA A 285 12.75 -8.36 -0.72
C ALA A 285 13.27 -9.20 -1.91
N TRP A 286 12.78 -8.88 -3.11
CA TRP A 286 13.21 -9.48 -4.39
C TRP A 286 14.33 -8.69 -5.04
N SER A 287 14.98 -9.25 -6.04
CA SER A 287 16.02 -8.55 -6.81
C SER A 287 15.42 -7.40 -7.61
N ILE A 288 16.15 -6.29 -7.71
CA ILE A 288 15.76 -5.19 -8.60
C ILE A 288 15.85 -5.70 -10.04
N ASP A 289 14.75 -5.63 -10.78
CA ASP A 289 14.65 -6.04 -12.18
C ASP A 289 13.98 -4.92 -13.00
N TYR A 290 14.75 -4.28 -13.88
CA TYR A 290 14.24 -3.23 -14.74
C TYR A 290 13.56 -3.74 -16.02
N VAL A 291 13.68 -5.04 -16.31
CA VAL A 291 13.12 -5.64 -17.52
C VAL A 291 11.72 -6.19 -17.24
N ASN A 292 11.58 -6.94 -16.15
CA ASN A 292 10.33 -7.61 -15.79
C ASN A 292 9.49 -6.81 -14.77
N GLY A 293 10.12 -5.87 -14.07
CA GLY A 293 9.49 -5.13 -12.99
C GLY A 293 9.59 -5.87 -11.64
N ASP A 294 8.66 -5.58 -10.74
CA ASP A 294 8.65 -6.17 -9.41
C ASP A 294 8.18 -7.62 -9.41
N ASP A 295 8.97 -8.51 -8.81
CA ASP A 295 8.61 -9.90 -8.51
C ASP A 295 8.01 -10.00 -7.09
N PHE A 296 6.88 -9.34 -6.88
CA PHE A 296 6.19 -9.31 -5.61
C PHE A 296 5.40 -10.60 -5.38
N LEU A 297 5.87 -11.42 -4.46
CA LEU A 297 5.15 -12.61 -4.02
C LEU A 297 4.27 -12.28 -2.82
N GLY A 298 2.98 -12.23 -3.07
CA GLY A 298 1.90 -12.22 -2.10
C GLY A 298 2.05 -11.27 -0.93
N GLY A 299 1.11 -10.37 -0.76
CA GLY A 299 0.89 -9.62 0.46
C GLY A 299 -0.52 -9.87 0.95
N PHE A 300 -0.69 -9.86 2.25
CA PHE A 300 -1.98 -9.97 2.90
C PHE A 300 -2.39 -8.63 3.55
N SER A 301 -1.92 -7.53 3.00
CA SER A 301 -1.97 -6.25 3.70
C SER A 301 -3.13 -5.34 3.30
N THR A 302 -3.86 -5.68 2.24
CA THR A 302 -4.95 -4.80 1.74
C THR A 302 -6.14 -5.57 1.22
#